data_832cba193e32cf7e72a13fa0f8549bd8
#
_entry.id   832cba193e32cf7e72a13fa0f8549bd8
#
_cell.length_a   1.000
_cell.length_b   1.000
_cell.length_c   1.000
_cell.angle_alpha   90.00
_cell.angle_beta   90.00
_cell.angle_gamma   90.00
#
_symmetry.space_group_name_H-M   'P 1'
#
loop_
_entity.id
_entity.type
_entity.pdbx_description
1 polymer ?
#
loop_
_entity_poly.entity_id
_entity_poly.type
_entity_poly.pdbx_seq_one_letter_code
_entity_poly.pdbx_strand_id
1 'polypeptide(L)'
;LASLQYIAPYAGTAIAEHFMHQGKDVLIVYDDLSKHAVAYRAISLLLDRPPGREAYPGDVFYLHSRLLERSCRLSDELGGGSITALPIIETQAGDVSAYIPTNVISITDGQIFLESELFFSGVRPAVNVGLSVSRVGGAAQTKIMKKVAGNLRIDLAQYRELEVFTQFSSDLDDGTKATLNYGSHLIELLKQPLYHPMALHKQILLLFAAGHKMLNDVPVKELKAETEEMTAFFEQKYPETVK
;
A
#
# COMPACT_ATOMS: atom_id res chain seq x y z
N LEU A 1 -19.27 13.60 18.05
CA LEU A 1 -19.03 13.37 19.47
C LEU A 1 -17.85 12.44 19.65
N ALA A 2 -16.90 12.77 20.57
CA ALA A 2 -15.69 11.97 20.79
C ALA A 2 -16.04 10.53 21.21
N SER A 3 -17.08 10.33 21.99
CA SER A 3 -17.55 9.00 22.42
C SER A 3 -17.96 8.11 21.23
N LEU A 4 -18.61 8.65 20.22
CA LEU A 4 -18.98 7.90 19.02
C LEU A 4 -17.76 7.57 18.16
N GLN A 5 -16.83 8.50 18.00
CA GLN A 5 -15.57 8.25 17.30
C GLN A 5 -14.71 7.19 18.00
N TYR A 6 -14.77 7.14 19.34
CA TYR A 6 -14.10 6.11 20.12
C TYR A 6 -14.73 4.72 19.92
N ILE A 7 -16.07 4.61 19.89
CA ILE A 7 -16.77 3.32 19.81
C ILE A 7 -16.82 2.78 18.38
N ALA A 8 -16.92 3.66 17.37
CA ALA A 8 -17.20 3.27 15.99
C ALA A 8 -16.25 2.21 15.42
N PRO A 9 -14.90 2.28 15.59
CA PRO A 9 -14.00 1.25 15.08
C PRO A 9 -14.26 -0.12 15.71
N TYR A 10 -14.53 -0.16 17.01
CA TYR A 10 -14.83 -1.42 17.71
C TYR A 10 -16.16 -2.03 17.26
N ALA A 11 -17.18 -1.20 17.04
CA ALA A 11 -18.47 -1.66 16.53
C ALA A 11 -18.33 -2.21 15.09
N GLY A 12 -17.57 -1.50 14.24
CA GLY A 12 -17.28 -1.97 12.88
C GLY A 12 -16.53 -3.31 12.88
N THR A 13 -15.56 -3.47 13.76
CA THR A 13 -14.83 -4.74 13.91
C THR A 13 -15.74 -5.87 14.39
N ALA A 14 -16.67 -5.62 15.31
CA ALA A 14 -17.61 -6.64 15.77
C ALA A 14 -18.54 -7.11 14.65
N ILE A 15 -18.94 -6.21 13.74
CA ILE A 15 -19.69 -6.58 12.52
C ILE A 15 -18.81 -7.43 11.59
N ALA A 16 -17.54 -7.07 11.41
CA ALA A 16 -16.60 -7.83 10.60
C ALA A 16 -16.39 -9.25 11.14
N GLU A 17 -16.23 -9.39 12.46
CA GLU A 17 -16.11 -10.69 13.15
C GLU A 17 -17.34 -11.57 12.94
N HIS A 18 -18.55 -11.00 12.92
CA HIS A 18 -19.75 -11.75 12.61
C HIS A 18 -19.68 -12.45 11.26
N PHE A 19 -19.16 -11.78 10.24
CA PHE A 19 -18.99 -12.40 8.92
C PHE A 19 -17.79 -13.37 8.88
N MET A 20 -16.70 -13.04 9.54
CA MET A 20 -15.52 -13.93 9.65
C MET A 20 -15.90 -15.28 10.26
N HIS A 21 -16.70 -15.29 11.33
CA HIS A 21 -17.19 -16.53 11.96
C HIS A 21 -18.18 -17.33 11.10
N GLN A 22 -18.68 -16.75 10.01
CA GLN A 22 -19.45 -17.47 8.98
C GLN A 22 -18.55 -18.03 7.86
N GLY A 23 -17.22 -18.02 8.02
CA GLY A 23 -16.27 -18.45 7.01
C GLY A 23 -16.06 -17.48 5.85
N LYS A 24 -16.45 -16.22 6.01
CA LYS A 24 -16.30 -15.18 4.96
C LYS A 24 -15.01 -14.40 5.15
N ASP A 25 -14.47 -13.89 4.03
CA ASP A 25 -13.37 -12.94 4.03
C ASP A 25 -13.92 -11.53 4.08
N VAL A 26 -13.40 -10.70 4.99
CA VAL A 26 -13.86 -9.34 5.23
C VAL A 26 -12.70 -8.36 5.04
N LEU A 27 -12.94 -7.28 4.31
CA LEU A 27 -12.07 -6.12 4.26
C LEU A 27 -12.69 -5.01 5.11
N ILE A 28 -11.96 -4.50 6.09
CA ILE A 28 -12.37 -3.37 6.90
C ILE A 28 -11.40 -2.21 6.75
N VAL A 29 -11.92 -1.01 6.50
CA VAL A 29 -11.14 0.22 6.39
C VAL A 29 -11.50 1.13 7.57
N TYR A 30 -10.48 1.57 8.32
CA TYR A 30 -10.64 2.55 9.39
C TYR A 30 -10.16 3.91 8.91
N ASP A 31 -11.07 4.78 8.53
CA ASP A 31 -10.79 6.14 8.05
C ASP A 31 -11.31 7.19 9.07
N ASP A 32 -10.48 7.65 10.04
CA ASP A 32 -9.10 7.21 10.29
C ASP A 32 -8.84 6.94 11.79
N LEU A 33 -7.78 6.22 12.10
CA LEU A 33 -7.40 5.93 13.48
C LEU A 33 -6.64 7.09 14.16
N SER A 34 -6.17 8.09 13.42
CA SER A 34 -5.65 9.33 14.00
C SER A 34 -6.74 10.08 14.76
N LYS A 35 -7.94 10.22 14.15
CA LYS A 35 -9.12 10.81 14.78
C LYS A 35 -9.63 9.97 15.95
N HIS A 36 -9.52 8.64 15.87
CA HIS A 36 -9.83 7.73 16.95
C HIS A 36 -8.92 7.97 18.18
N ALA A 37 -7.62 8.13 17.96
CA ALA A 37 -6.66 8.46 19.02
C ALA A 37 -6.95 9.84 19.64
N VAL A 38 -7.27 10.85 18.84
CA VAL A 38 -7.65 12.19 19.32
C VAL A 38 -8.92 12.15 20.16
N ALA A 39 -9.93 11.39 19.73
CA ALA A 39 -11.15 11.21 20.51
C ALA A 39 -10.87 10.55 21.87
N TYR A 40 -10.02 9.52 21.89
CA TYR A 40 -9.61 8.86 23.12
C TYR A 40 -8.82 9.79 24.05
N ARG A 41 -7.92 10.60 23.51
CA ARG A 41 -7.19 11.64 24.25
C ARG A 41 -8.16 12.64 24.90
N ALA A 42 -9.14 13.13 24.14
CA ALA A 42 -10.14 14.07 24.66
C ALA A 42 -10.94 13.47 25.81
N ILE A 43 -11.42 12.22 25.69
CA ILE A 43 -12.15 11.52 26.75
C ILE A 43 -11.25 11.32 27.96
N SER A 44 -10.00 10.91 27.78
CA SER A 44 -9.05 10.66 28.87
C SER A 44 -8.73 11.93 29.67
N LEU A 45 -8.58 13.08 28.99
CA LEU A 45 -8.36 14.37 29.63
C LEU A 45 -9.58 14.84 30.43
N LEU A 46 -10.80 14.59 29.91
CA LEU A 46 -12.04 14.90 30.64
C LEU A 46 -12.22 14.03 31.89
N LEU A 47 -11.57 12.87 31.93
CA LEU A 47 -11.55 11.96 33.08
C LEU A 47 -10.35 12.19 33.99
N ASP A 48 -9.66 13.32 33.86
CA ASP A 48 -8.47 13.70 34.64
C ASP A 48 -7.35 12.64 34.63
N ARG A 49 -7.25 11.84 33.57
CA ARG A 49 -6.15 10.89 33.40
C ARG A 49 -4.86 11.61 33.01
N PRO A 50 -3.73 11.27 33.65
CA PRO A 50 -2.47 11.96 33.38
C PRO A 50 -2.05 11.80 31.92
N PRO A 51 -1.70 12.89 31.21
CA PRO A 51 -1.21 12.82 29.85
C PRO A 51 0.24 12.31 29.79
N GLY A 52 0.51 11.50 28.75
CA GLY A 52 1.85 11.06 28.39
C GLY A 52 2.41 11.79 27.15
N ARG A 53 3.16 11.07 26.32
CA ARG A 53 3.75 11.60 25.08
C ARG A 53 2.67 12.21 24.18
N GLU A 54 2.92 13.40 23.65
CA GLU A 54 2.01 14.17 22.79
C GLU A 54 0.60 14.34 23.41
N ALA A 55 0.55 14.41 24.74
CA ALA A 55 -0.67 14.49 25.54
C ALA A 55 -1.63 13.29 25.38
N TYR A 56 -1.22 12.21 24.78
CA TYR A 56 -2.00 10.98 24.75
C TYR A 56 -1.91 10.24 26.09
N PRO A 57 -2.97 9.52 26.50
CA PRO A 57 -2.89 8.67 27.69
C PRO A 57 -1.89 7.53 27.49
N GLY A 58 -1.28 7.04 28.58
CA GLY A 58 -0.23 6.03 28.54
C GLY A 58 -0.63 4.71 27.88
N ASP A 59 -1.93 4.43 27.78
CA ASP A 59 -2.48 3.22 27.17
C ASP A 59 -2.98 3.39 25.73
N VAL A 60 -2.59 4.48 25.04
CA VAL A 60 -3.03 4.71 23.65
C VAL A 60 -2.52 3.62 22.68
N PHE A 61 -1.38 3.01 22.96
CA PHE A 61 -0.91 1.85 22.20
C PHE A 61 -1.94 0.70 22.30
N TYR A 62 -2.43 0.43 23.49
CA TYR A 62 -3.44 -0.62 23.74
C TYR A 62 -4.78 -0.31 23.07
N LEU A 63 -5.13 0.97 22.92
CA LEU A 63 -6.31 1.40 22.17
C LEU A 63 -6.35 0.78 20.77
N HIS A 64 -5.23 0.87 20.03
CA HIS A 64 -5.13 0.39 18.67
C HIS A 64 -4.76 -1.09 18.59
N SER A 65 -3.89 -1.60 19.47
CA SER A 65 -3.50 -3.01 19.41
C SER A 65 -4.67 -3.94 19.66
N ARG A 66 -5.49 -3.69 20.71
CA ARG A 66 -6.68 -4.50 20.98
C ARG A 66 -7.77 -4.42 19.90
N LEU A 67 -7.73 -3.38 19.05
CA LEU A 67 -8.59 -3.25 17.87
C LEU A 67 -8.06 -4.06 16.71
N LEU A 68 -6.79 -3.83 16.34
CA LEU A 68 -6.19 -4.34 15.12
C LEU A 68 -5.83 -5.83 15.21
N GLU A 69 -5.46 -6.33 16.40
CA GLU A 69 -5.17 -7.75 16.62
C GLU A 69 -6.42 -8.66 16.50
N ARG A 70 -7.61 -8.08 16.41
CA ARG A 70 -8.84 -8.81 16.09
C ARG A 70 -8.91 -9.21 14.61
N SER A 71 -8.11 -8.58 13.75
CA SER A 71 -8.01 -8.90 12.33
C SER A 71 -7.04 -10.07 12.14
N CYS A 72 -7.60 -11.20 11.74
CA CYS A 72 -6.85 -12.44 11.58
C CYS A 72 -7.51 -13.34 10.52
N ARG A 73 -6.87 -14.44 10.19
CA ARG A 73 -7.49 -15.59 9.52
C ARG A 73 -7.71 -16.69 10.53
N LEU A 74 -8.92 -17.19 10.62
CA LEU A 74 -9.27 -18.36 11.44
C LEU A 74 -8.71 -19.64 10.82
N SER A 75 -8.42 -20.63 11.66
CA SER A 75 -8.10 -21.98 11.19
C SER A 75 -9.29 -22.59 10.45
N ASP A 76 -9.03 -23.58 9.61
CA ASP A 76 -10.08 -24.28 8.86
C ASP A 76 -11.10 -24.97 9.80
N GLU A 77 -10.66 -25.39 10.99
CA GLU A 77 -11.52 -25.95 12.06
C GLU A 77 -12.54 -24.93 12.60
N LEU A 78 -12.19 -23.63 12.55
CA LEU A 78 -13.05 -22.51 12.96
C LEU A 78 -13.78 -21.86 11.78
N GLY A 79 -13.75 -22.49 10.60
CA GLY A 79 -14.45 -22.02 9.40
C GLY A 79 -13.60 -21.27 8.39
N GLY A 80 -12.32 -20.98 8.68
CA GLY A 80 -11.36 -20.42 7.71
C GLY A 80 -11.60 -18.96 7.28
N GLY A 81 -12.58 -18.26 7.87
CA GLY A 81 -12.86 -16.87 7.54
C GLY A 81 -11.74 -15.92 7.95
N SER A 82 -11.70 -14.72 7.36
CA SER A 82 -10.64 -13.75 7.63
C SER A 82 -11.13 -12.31 7.72
N ILE A 83 -10.35 -11.48 8.42
CA ILE A 83 -10.46 -10.01 8.39
C ILE A 83 -9.13 -9.44 7.97
N THR A 84 -9.15 -8.64 6.90
CA THR A 84 -8.05 -7.78 6.49
C THR A 84 -8.37 -6.34 6.89
N ALA A 85 -7.55 -5.74 7.75
CA ALA A 85 -7.73 -4.37 8.19
C ALA A 85 -6.80 -3.41 7.44
N LEU A 86 -7.35 -2.31 6.96
CA LEU A 86 -6.62 -1.19 6.39
C LEU A 86 -6.83 0.05 7.27
N PRO A 87 -6.03 0.24 8.33
CA PRO A 87 -6.08 1.44 9.14
C PRO A 87 -5.41 2.61 8.40
N ILE A 88 -6.14 3.72 8.26
CA ILE A 88 -5.61 4.96 7.73
C ILE A 88 -5.09 5.79 8.89
N ILE A 89 -3.86 6.30 8.75
CA ILE A 89 -3.20 7.19 9.70
C ILE A 89 -2.78 8.46 8.97
N GLU A 90 -3.21 9.61 9.48
CA GLU A 90 -2.74 10.90 9.00
C GLU A 90 -1.34 11.19 9.56
N THR A 91 -0.41 11.59 8.69
CA THR A 91 0.91 12.10 9.08
C THR A 91 0.98 13.60 8.85
N GLN A 92 1.61 14.34 9.77
CA GLN A 92 1.91 15.73 9.56
C GLN A 92 3.22 15.87 8.79
N ALA A 93 3.18 16.51 7.63
CA ALA A 93 4.33 16.69 6.74
C ALA A 93 5.10 15.39 6.42
N GLY A 94 4.41 14.26 6.36
CA GLY A 94 5.03 12.96 6.07
C GLY A 94 5.82 12.35 7.25
N ASP A 95 5.74 12.91 8.47
CA ASP A 95 6.45 12.39 9.63
C ASP A 95 5.84 11.06 10.14
N VAL A 96 6.46 9.96 9.73
CA VAL A 96 6.11 8.61 10.19
C VAL A 96 6.71 8.27 11.56
N SER A 97 7.60 9.13 12.10
CA SER A 97 8.24 8.92 13.40
C SER A 97 7.40 9.46 14.57
N ALA A 98 6.31 10.17 14.28
CA ALA A 98 5.35 10.63 15.28
C ALA A 98 4.73 9.46 16.07
N TYR A 99 4.16 9.76 17.23
CA TYR A 99 3.78 8.73 18.21
C TYR A 99 2.70 7.76 17.69
N ILE A 100 1.63 8.26 17.11
CA ILE A 100 0.54 7.39 16.62
C ILE A 100 0.96 6.60 15.38
N PRO A 101 1.60 7.18 14.33
CA PRO A 101 2.11 6.40 13.20
C PRO A 101 3.05 5.27 13.62
N THR A 102 4.04 5.52 14.48
CA THR A 102 4.98 4.50 14.97
C THR A 102 4.28 3.35 15.69
N ASN A 103 3.31 3.66 16.54
CA ASN A 103 2.53 2.64 17.24
C ASN A 103 1.78 1.74 16.27
N VAL A 104 1.08 2.32 15.29
CA VAL A 104 0.28 1.54 14.34
C VAL A 104 1.15 0.72 13.38
N ILE A 105 2.28 1.28 12.92
CA ILE A 105 3.27 0.52 12.12
C ILE A 105 3.79 -0.70 12.89
N SER A 106 4.00 -0.58 14.21
CA SER A 106 4.49 -1.70 15.02
C SER A 106 3.44 -2.78 15.25
N ILE A 107 2.15 -2.41 15.31
CA ILE A 107 1.04 -3.34 15.49
C ILE A 107 0.72 -4.09 14.18
N THR A 108 0.75 -3.40 13.05
CA THR A 108 0.35 -3.93 11.73
C THR A 108 1.48 -4.70 11.04
N ASP A 109 1.15 -5.45 9.99
CA ASP A 109 2.11 -6.22 9.20
C ASP A 109 2.89 -5.41 8.14
N GLY A 110 2.87 -4.11 8.27
CA GLY A 110 3.56 -3.19 7.39
C GLY A 110 2.77 -1.92 7.15
N GLN A 111 3.24 -1.13 6.19
CA GLN A 111 2.60 0.13 5.82
C GLN A 111 2.65 0.37 4.32
N ILE A 112 1.62 1.03 3.80
CA ILE A 112 1.61 1.66 2.48
C ILE A 112 1.79 3.15 2.71
N PHE A 113 2.95 3.70 2.31
CA PHE A 113 3.28 5.09 2.49
C PHE A 113 2.88 5.91 1.27
N LEU A 114 2.03 6.93 1.47
CA LEU A 114 1.57 7.84 0.43
C LEU A 114 2.30 9.19 0.58
N GLU A 115 2.87 9.69 -0.51
CA GLU A 115 3.61 10.95 -0.55
C GLU A 115 2.87 12.02 -1.34
N SER A 116 2.77 13.22 -0.75
CA SER A 116 2.15 14.38 -1.41
C SER A 116 2.94 14.81 -2.66
N GLU A 117 4.27 14.74 -2.63
CA GLU A 117 5.12 15.09 -3.77
C GLU A 117 4.87 14.19 -4.97
N LEU A 118 4.73 12.88 -4.76
CA LEU A 118 4.37 11.93 -5.81
C LEU A 118 2.98 12.24 -6.38
N PHE A 119 2.03 12.59 -5.51
CA PHE A 119 0.68 12.95 -5.95
C PHE A 119 0.67 14.18 -6.85
N PHE A 120 1.39 15.23 -6.46
CA PHE A 120 1.47 16.48 -7.22
C PHE A 120 2.30 16.35 -8.50
N SER A 121 3.30 15.45 -8.54
CA SER A 121 4.05 15.10 -9.76
C SER A 121 3.26 14.23 -10.74
N GLY A 122 2.03 13.81 -10.38
CA GLY A 122 1.16 13.02 -11.25
C GLY A 122 1.36 11.50 -11.13
N VAL A 123 2.13 11.03 -10.16
CA VAL A 123 2.22 9.60 -9.83
C VAL A 123 1.02 9.22 -8.97
N ARG A 124 0.08 8.49 -9.54
CA ARG A 124 -1.16 8.07 -8.86
C ARG A 124 -1.46 6.59 -9.14
N PRO A 125 -1.60 5.77 -8.07
CA PRO A 125 -1.54 6.12 -6.66
C PRO A 125 -0.16 6.62 -6.22
N ALA A 126 -0.14 7.55 -5.25
CA ALA A 126 1.08 8.22 -4.80
C ALA A 126 1.89 7.36 -3.79
N VAL A 127 2.07 6.09 -4.11
CA VAL A 127 2.73 5.11 -3.23
C VAL A 127 4.24 5.23 -3.33
N ASN A 128 4.88 5.54 -2.21
CA ASN A 128 6.32 5.41 -2.12
C ASN A 128 6.71 3.95 -1.89
N VAL A 129 7.19 3.29 -2.94
CA VAL A 129 7.58 1.86 -2.91
C VAL A 129 8.78 1.60 -1.99
N GLY A 130 9.67 2.57 -1.84
CA GLY A 130 10.85 2.47 -0.96
C GLY A 130 10.49 2.43 0.52
N LEU A 131 9.57 3.30 0.95
CA LEU A 131 9.13 3.43 2.36
C LEU A 131 7.97 2.47 2.71
N SER A 132 7.29 1.93 1.71
CA SER A 132 6.23 0.94 1.92
C SER A 132 6.83 -0.43 2.20
N VAL A 133 6.30 -1.11 3.21
CA VAL A 133 6.78 -2.44 3.65
C VAL A 133 5.60 -3.36 3.88
N SER A 134 5.72 -4.61 3.47
CA SER A 134 4.81 -5.68 3.89
C SER A 134 5.64 -6.85 4.44
N ARG A 135 5.36 -7.24 5.70
CA ARG A 135 6.03 -8.37 6.36
C ARG A 135 5.48 -9.71 5.88
N VAL A 136 4.23 -9.75 5.45
CA VAL A 136 3.49 -10.97 5.08
C VAL A 136 3.10 -11.04 3.60
N GLY A 137 3.15 -9.94 2.86
CA GLY A 137 2.68 -9.84 1.47
C GLY A 137 3.33 -10.85 0.52
N GLY A 138 4.61 -11.17 0.75
CA GLY A 138 5.30 -12.20 -0.03
C GLY A 138 4.70 -13.61 0.07
N ALA A 139 4.03 -13.94 1.18
CA ALA A 139 3.34 -15.22 1.35
C ALA A 139 1.99 -15.25 0.60
N ALA A 140 1.35 -14.10 0.41
CA ALA A 140 0.08 -13.98 -0.30
C ALA A 140 0.25 -13.94 -1.84
N GLN A 141 1.44 -13.65 -2.34
CA GLN A 141 1.71 -13.59 -3.78
C GLN A 141 1.71 -14.97 -4.43
N THR A 142 1.16 -15.07 -5.64
CA THR A 142 1.37 -16.25 -6.48
C THR A 142 2.86 -16.41 -6.81
N LYS A 143 3.29 -17.66 -7.09
CA LYS A 143 4.70 -17.93 -7.45
C LYS A 143 5.17 -17.10 -8.64
N ILE A 144 4.29 -16.88 -9.62
CA ILE A 144 4.60 -16.09 -10.82
C ILE A 144 4.75 -14.61 -10.45
N MET A 145 3.81 -14.03 -9.70
CA MET A 145 3.89 -12.63 -9.26
C MET A 145 5.18 -12.39 -8.48
N LYS A 146 5.51 -13.27 -7.55
CA LYS A 146 6.74 -13.17 -6.75
C LYS A 146 7.99 -13.16 -7.61
N LYS A 147 8.00 -13.92 -8.71
CA LYS A 147 9.12 -13.98 -9.66
C LYS A 147 9.25 -12.70 -10.49
N VAL A 148 8.14 -12.18 -11.02
CA VAL A 148 8.18 -11.01 -11.91
C VAL A 148 8.34 -9.69 -11.16
N ALA A 149 7.84 -9.59 -9.92
CA ALA A 149 7.94 -8.40 -9.10
C ALA A 149 9.24 -8.32 -8.26
N GLY A 150 10.07 -9.36 -8.27
CA GLY A 150 11.20 -9.50 -7.34
C GLY A 150 12.19 -8.34 -7.37
N ASN A 151 12.53 -7.82 -8.55
CA ASN A 151 13.51 -6.76 -8.73
C ASN A 151 12.89 -5.35 -8.75
N LEU A 152 11.57 -5.24 -8.90
CA LEU A 152 10.88 -3.97 -9.12
C LEU A 152 11.26 -2.89 -8.09
N ARG A 153 11.36 -3.27 -6.81
CA ARG A 153 11.71 -2.35 -5.73
C ARG A 153 13.14 -1.83 -5.85
N ILE A 154 14.06 -2.68 -6.24
CA ILE A 154 15.48 -2.33 -6.43
C ILE A 154 15.62 -1.40 -7.63
N ASP A 155 14.97 -1.74 -8.73
CA ASP A 155 15.02 -0.96 -9.97
C ASP A 155 14.44 0.45 -9.77
N LEU A 156 13.33 0.57 -9.04
CA LEU A 156 12.74 1.87 -8.68
C LEU A 156 13.60 2.67 -7.71
N ALA A 157 14.30 2.02 -6.78
CA ALA A 157 15.22 2.71 -5.89
C ALA A 157 16.42 3.27 -6.65
N GLN A 158 17.00 2.49 -7.57
CA GLN A 158 18.09 2.95 -8.45
C GLN A 158 17.65 4.11 -9.34
N TYR A 159 16.44 4.03 -9.92
CA TYR A 159 15.91 5.13 -10.72
C TYR A 159 15.81 6.42 -9.92
N ARG A 160 15.23 6.38 -8.70
CA ARG A 160 15.07 7.56 -7.86
C ARG A 160 16.40 8.18 -7.46
N GLU A 161 17.39 7.36 -7.14
CA GLU A 161 18.72 7.83 -6.83
C GLU A 161 19.35 8.59 -8.02
N LEU A 162 19.23 8.02 -9.22
CA LEU A 162 19.73 8.65 -10.44
C LEU A 162 18.94 9.89 -10.84
N GLU A 163 17.61 9.91 -10.65
CA GLU A 163 16.75 11.06 -10.94
C GLU A 163 17.19 12.31 -10.17
N VAL A 164 17.57 12.15 -8.90
CA VAL A 164 18.13 13.25 -8.10
C VAL A 164 19.44 13.75 -8.68
N PHE A 165 20.32 12.86 -9.16
CA PHE A 165 21.59 13.25 -9.78
C PHE A 165 21.41 14.01 -11.09
N THR A 166 20.37 13.71 -11.87
CA THR A 166 20.13 14.40 -13.15
C THR A 166 19.82 15.88 -13.00
N GLN A 167 19.34 16.30 -11.83
CA GLN A 167 19.10 17.71 -11.55
C GLN A 167 20.39 18.53 -11.44
N PHE A 168 21.53 17.87 -11.21
CA PHE A 168 22.83 18.50 -10.99
C PHE A 168 23.86 18.25 -12.11
N SER A 169 23.59 17.33 -13.05
CA SER A 169 24.54 16.94 -14.09
C SER A 169 23.88 16.96 -15.47
N SER A 170 24.49 17.67 -16.40
CA SER A 170 24.05 17.75 -17.80
C SER A 170 24.61 16.63 -18.69
N ASP A 171 25.75 16.02 -18.31
CA ASP A 171 26.41 14.95 -19.06
C ASP A 171 26.21 13.61 -18.37
N LEU A 172 25.32 12.81 -18.92
CA LEU A 172 25.04 11.46 -18.47
C LEU A 172 25.63 10.45 -19.45
N ASP A 173 26.28 9.42 -18.93
CA ASP A 173 26.71 8.28 -19.72
C ASP A 173 25.50 7.45 -20.22
N ASP A 174 25.72 6.63 -21.24
CA ASP A 174 24.65 5.87 -21.88
C ASP A 174 24.02 4.81 -20.96
N GLY A 175 24.76 4.27 -19.99
CA GLY A 175 24.25 3.34 -18.99
C GLY A 175 23.26 4.03 -18.05
N THR A 176 23.59 5.22 -17.57
CA THR A 176 22.72 6.04 -16.73
C THR A 176 21.45 6.45 -17.48
N LYS A 177 21.57 6.87 -18.76
CA LYS A 177 20.41 7.17 -19.61
C LYS A 177 19.49 5.97 -19.77
N ALA A 178 20.05 4.78 -20.02
CA ALA A 178 19.27 3.55 -20.15
C ALA A 178 18.51 3.20 -18.85
N THR A 179 19.14 3.38 -17.68
CA THR A 179 18.51 3.13 -16.39
C THR A 179 17.38 4.14 -16.11
N LEU A 180 17.59 5.41 -16.45
CA LEU A 180 16.55 6.45 -16.32
C LEU A 180 15.38 6.19 -17.28
N ASN A 181 15.64 5.81 -18.51
CA ASN A 181 14.59 5.43 -19.46
C ASN A 181 13.76 4.26 -18.93
N TYR A 182 14.41 3.20 -18.49
CA TYR A 182 13.74 2.04 -17.90
C TYR A 182 12.91 2.41 -16.65
N GLY A 183 13.47 3.18 -15.72
CA GLY A 183 12.76 3.59 -14.50
C GLY A 183 11.56 4.49 -14.77
N SER A 184 11.65 5.39 -15.76
CA SER A 184 10.50 6.22 -16.19
C SER A 184 9.35 5.37 -16.75
N HIS A 185 9.65 4.29 -17.48
CA HIS A 185 8.67 3.32 -17.97
C HIS A 185 8.03 2.57 -16.79
N LEU A 186 8.83 2.13 -15.81
CA LEU A 186 8.29 1.48 -14.60
C LEU A 186 7.31 2.37 -13.85
N ILE A 187 7.65 3.65 -13.65
CA ILE A 187 6.76 4.60 -12.97
C ILE A 187 5.45 4.78 -13.74
N GLU A 188 5.52 4.91 -15.07
CA GLU A 188 4.32 5.07 -15.89
C GLU A 188 3.42 3.83 -15.84
N LEU A 189 4.00 2.63 -15.88
CA LEU A 189 3.27 1.36 -15.76
C LEU A 189 2.59 1.17 -14.41
N LEU A 190 3.13 1.77 -13.34
CA LEU A 190 2.55 1.69 -12.00
C LEU A 190 1.43 2.71 -11.76
N LYS A 191 1.24 3.67 -12.66
CA LYS A 191 0.10 4.59 -12.58
C LYS A 191 -1.20 3.85 -12.89
N GLN A 192 -2.20 4.08 -12.06
CA GLN A 192 -3.49 3.42 -12.17
C GLN A 192 -4.62 4.44 -11.99
N PRO A 193 -5.58 4.51 -12.92
CA PRO A 193 -6.72 5.38 -12.78
C PRO A 193 -7.65 4.92 -11.64
N LEU A 194 -8.38 5.85 -11.05
CA LEU A 194 -9.35 5.56 -9.99
C LEU A 194 -10.43 4.59 -10.50
N TYR A 195 -10.84 3.67 -9.64
CA TYR A 195 -11.91 2.70 -9.91
C TYR A 195 -11.67 1.74 -11.09
N HIS A 196 -10.42 1.61 -11.53
CA HIS A 196 -10.01 0.66 -12.56
C HIS A 196 -9.01 -0.36 -12.02
N PRO A 197 -9.48 -1.34 -11.23
CA PRO A 197 -8.61 -2.40 -10.73
C PRO A 197 -8.11 -3.26 -11.89
N MET A 198 -6.83 -3.63 -11.83
CA MET A 198 -6.20 -4.46 -12.84
C MET A 198 -6.22 -5.92 -12.42
N ALA A 199 -6.66 -6.81 -13.31
CA ALA A 199 -6.66 -8.25 -13.09
C ALA A 199 -5.23 -8.78 -12.89
N LEU A 200 -5.08 -9.83 -12.08
CA LEU A 200 -3.78 -10.39 -11.70
C LEU A 200 -2.91 -10.77 -12.91
N HIS A 201 -3.49 -11.42 -13.91
CA HIS A 201 -2.75 -11.82 -15.11
C HIS A 201 -2.21 -10.61 -15.89
N LYS A 202 -2.96 -9.50 -15.97
CA LYS A 202 -2.49 -8.26 -16.59
C LYS A 202 -1.32 -7.66 -15.83
N GLN A 203 -1.40 -7.61 -14.49
CA GLN A 203 -0.29 -7.16 -13.65
C GLN A 203 0.97 -7.98 -13.90
N ILE A 204 0.84 -9.31 -13.96
CA ILE A 204 1.96 -10.22 -14.23
C ILE A 204 2.56 -9.97 -15.60
N LEU A 205 1.73 -9.83 -16.66
CA LEU A 205 2.19 -9.56 -18.02
C LEU A 205 2.96 -8.24 -18.11
N LEU A 206 2.42 -7.18 -17.52
CA LEU A 206 3.06 -5.86 -17.53
C LEU A 206 4.40 -5.87 -16.80
N LEU A 207 4.46 -6.47 -15.61
CA LEU A 207 5.70 -6.57 -14.85
C LEU A 207 6.72 -7.48 -15.53
N PHE A 208 6.27 -8.54 -16.21
CA PHE A 208 7.14 -9.41 -17.00
C PHE A 208 7.73 -8.64 -18.18
N ALA A 209 6.92 -7.96 -18.98
CA ALA A 209 7.37 -7.17 -20.11
C ALA A 209 8.34 -6.05 -19.70
N ALA A 210 8.03 -5.37 -18.60
CA ALA A 210 8.89 -4.34 -18.03
C ALA A 210 10.24 -4.92 -17.56
N GLY A 211 10.23 -5.97 -16.75
CA GLY A 211 11.43 -6.59 -16.20
C GLY A 211 12.36 -7.17 -17.28
N HIS A 212 11.81 -7.56 -18.44
CA HIS A 212 12.58 -7.99 -19.61
C HIS A 212 12.90 -6.85 -20.59
N LYS A 213 12.60 -5.60 -20.22
CA LYS A 213 12.88 -4.39 -21.02
C LYS A 213 12.23 -4.38 -22.40
N MET A 214 11.14 -5.15 -22.59
CA MET A 214 10.44 -5.26 -23.87
C MET A 214 9.74 -3.97 -24.30
N LEU A 215 9.50 -3.07 -23.35
CA LEU A 215 8.79 -1.81 -23.56
C LEU A 215 9.72 -0.59 -23.65
N ASN A 216 11.05 -0.77 -23.59
CA ASN A 216 12.00 0.33 -23.52
C ASN A 216 12.04 1.22 -24.78
N ASP A 217 11.68 0.66 -25.93
CA ASP A 217 11.66 1.36 -27.21
C ASP A 217 10.32 2.08 -27.47
N VAL A 218 9.31 1.84 -26.63
CA VAL A 218 8.00 2.49 -26.73
C VAL A 218 8.07 3.87 -26.07
N PRO A 219 7.64 4.94 -26.73
CA PRO A 219 7.57 6.25 -26.09
C PRO A 219 6.68 6.22 -24.84
N VAL A 220 7.12 6.82 -23.72
CA VAL A 220 6.39 6.81 -22.43
C VAL A 220 4.93 7.26 -22.59
N LYS A 221 4.66 8.21 -23.50
CA LYS A 221 3.30 8.72 -23.76
C LYS A 221 2.37 7.68 -24.42
N GLU A 222 2.94 6.72 -25.14
CA GLU A 222 2.21 5.69 -25.88
C GLU A 222 2.13 4.38 -25.08
N LEU A 223 2.88 4.29 -23.98
CA LEU A 223 3.04 3.07 -23.18
C LEU A 223 1.70 2.48 -22.72
N LYS A 224 0.75 3.34 -22.34
CA LYS A 224 -0.57 2.90 -21.89
C LYS A 224 -1.35 2.21 -23.01
N ALA A 225 -1.38 2.80 -24.21
CA ALA A 225 -2.08 2.23 -25.36
C ALA A 225 -1.45 0.90 -25.80
N GLU A 226 -0.12 0.85 -25.89
CA GLU A 226 0.63 -0.36 -26.23
C GLU A 226 0.41 -1.49 -25.24
N THR A 227 0.39 -1.20 -23.93
CA THR A 227 0.14 -2.21 -22.90
C THR A 227 -1.30 -2.70 -22.87
N GLU A 228 -2.28 -1.85 -23.18
CA GLU A 228 -3.68 -2.25 -23.35
C GLU A 228 -3.83 -3.18 -24.55
N GLU A 229 -3.21 -2.88 -25.69
CA GLU A 229 -3.21 -3.72 -26.89
C GLU A 229 -2.51 -5.06 -26.64
N MET A 230 -1.32 -5.03 -26.02
CA MET A 230 -0.56 -6.23 -25.65
C MET A 230 -1.39 -7.16 -24.73
N THR A 231 -2.04 -6.63 -23.72
CA THR A 231 -2.85 -7.44 -22.79
C THR A 231 -4.10 -8.00 -23.46
N ALA A 232 -4.77 -7.23 -24.31
CA ALA A 232 -5.92 -7.68 -25.09
C ALA A 232 -5.55 -8.79 -26.07
N PHE A 233 -4.42 -8.63 -26.78
CA PHE A 233 -3.90 -9.67 -27.68
C PHE A 233 -3.59 -10.97 -26.93
N PHE A 234 -2.98 -10.87 -25.74
CA PHE A 234 -2.67 -12.05 -24.93
C PHE A 234 -3.93 -12.77 -24.45
N GLU A 235 -4.94 -12.04 -23.98
CA GLU A 235 -6.24 -12.58 -23.57
C GLU A 235 -6.95 -13.32 -24.72
N GLN A 236 -6.88 -12.76 -25.93
CA GLN A 236 -7.48 -13.36 -27.11
C GLN A 236 -6.74 -14.62 -27.56
N LYS A 237 -5.42 -14.59 -27.55
CA LYS A 237 -4.59 -15.69 -28.09
C LYS A 237 -4.39 -16.84 -27.11
N TYR A 238 -4.39 -16.56 -25.82
CA TYR A 238 -4.10 -17.52 -24.75
C TYR A 238 -5.15 -17.56 -23.64
N PRO A 239 -6.45 -17.76 -23.96
CA PRO A 239 -7.52 -17.66 -22.98
C PRO A 239 -7.43 -18.71 -21.86
N GLU A 240 -6.79 -19.86 -22.10
CA GLU A 240 -6.59 -20.90 -21.09
C GLU A 240 -5.50 -20.54 -20.06
N THR A 241 -4.58 -19.64 -20.41
CA THR A 241 -3.51 -19.18 -19.49
C THR A 241 -4.01 -18.07 -18.57
N VAL A 242 -5.12 -17.41 -18.94
CA VAL A 242 -5.71 -16.28 -18.20
C VAL A 242 -6.67 -16.75 -17.11
N LYS A 243 -7.18 -17.98 -17.19
CA LYS A 243 -8.02 -18.61 -16.16
C LYS A 243 -7.19 -19.04 -14.95
#